data_bbbda697b8d5b3f2ee7b6541239afac6
#
_entry.id   bbbda697b8d5b3f2ee7b6541239afac6
#
_cell.length_a   1.000
_cell.length_b   1.000
_cell.length_c   1.000
_cell.angle_alpha   90.00
_cell.angle_beta   90.00
_cell.angle_gamma   90.00
#
_symmetry.space_group_name_H-M   'P 1'
#
loop_
_entity.id
_entity.type
_entity.pdbx_description
1 polymer ?
#
loop_
_entity_poly.entity_id
_entity_poly.type
_entity_poly.pdbx_seq_one_letter_code
_entity_poly.pdbx_strand_id
1 'polypeptide(L)'
;MWYLAFISFLLLGGYLLLMALRFGIPNMVSDTYYQLQPTTGSEIAPFRKPRNMGWLFSLLMVTVAFLMLICLLDTGMGIQFLAFLGCAGLCFVGFAPNYCDRDAYSVHKSAAIVAAAGCVGWCLSVCWWITFVVALIYTIYLVAIDFFKVANSFWYIGKDVKFHTWYWLEIAGFADVFLTYLFVELFII
;
A
#
# COMPACT_ATOMS: atom_id res chain seq x y z
N MET A 1 -9.95 -20.41 2.86
CA MET A 1 -9.22 -19.66 3.94
C MET A 1 -9.56 -18.17 4.03
N TRP A 2 -10.77 -17.79 3.65
CA TRP A 2 -11.24 -16.40 3.56
C TRP A 2 -11.03 -15.55 4.84
N TYR A 3 -11.12 -16.17 6.05
CA TYR A 3 -10.94 -15.46 7.33
C TYR A 3 -9.54 -14.88 7.51
N LEU A 4 -8.48 -15.51 6.99
CA LEU A 4 -7.11 -14.99 7.06
C LEU A 4 -6.95 -13.77 6.16
N ALA A 5 -7.54 -13.80 4.96
CA ALA A 5 -7.57 -12.65 4.06
C ALA A 5 -8.33 -11.49 4.70
N PHE A 6 -9.48 -11.77 5.34
CA PHE A 6 -10.25 -10.76 6.05
C PHE A 6 -9.47 -10.14 7.22
N ILE A 7 -8.78 -10.97 8.01
CA ILE A 7 -7.88 -10.49 9.08
C ILE A 7 -6.78 -9.60 8.50
N SER A 8 -6.13 -10.04 7.41
CA SER A 8 -5.09 -9.26 6.74
C SER A 8 -5.61 -7.90 6.26
N PHE A 9 -6.81 -7.88 5.67
CA PHE A 9 -7.48 -6.64 5.25
C PHE A 9 -7.78 -5.71 6.43
N LEU A 10 -8.32 -6.24 7.53
CA LEU A 10 -8.61 -5.45 8.73
C LEU A 10 -7.34 -4.90 9.38
N LEU A 11 -6.26 -5.69 9.43
CA LEU A 11 -4.98 -5.26 9.97
C LEU A 11 -4.40 -4.11 9.14
N LEU A 12 -4.33 -4.28 7.82
CA LEU A 12 -3.79 -3.25 6.93
C LEU A 12 -4.68 -2.01 6.91
N GLY A 13 -5.97 -2.18 6.64
CA GLY A 13 -6.93 -1.08 6.55
C GLY A 13 -7.09 -0.33 7.87
N GLY A 14 -7.18 -1.05 8.99
CA GLY A 14 -7.24 -0.47 10.33
C GLY A 14 -5.99 0.33 10.68
N TYR A 15 -4.80 -0.22 10.35
CA TYR A 15 -3.54 0.51 10.54
C TYR A 15 -3.49 1.80 9.70
N LEU A 16 -3.77 1.71 8.40
CA LEU A 16 -3.73 2.87 7.51
C LEU A 16 -4.75 3.94 7.91
N LEU A 17 -5.94 3.52 8.34
CA LEU A 17 -6.96 4.44 8.86
C LEU A 17 -6.48 5.13 10.15
N LEU A 18 -5.92 4.39 11.11
CA LEU A 18 -5.38 4.95 12.33
C LEU A 18 -4.24 5.94 12.06
N MET A 19 -3.34 5.63 11.12
CA MET A 19 -2.26 6.51 10.74
C MET A 19 -2.79 7.79 10.08
N ALA A 20 -3.75 7.67 9.15
CA ALA A 20 -4.37 8.81 8.49
C ALA A 20 -5.12 9.73 9.47
N LEU A 21 -5.87 9.16 10.42
CA LEU A 21 -6.60 9.93 11.43
C LEU A 21 -5.68 10.63 12.44
N ARG A 22 -4.56 10.01 12.79
CA ARG A 22 -3.66 10.51 13.83
C ARG A 22 -2.57 11.45 13.31
N PHE A 23 -2.03 11.17 12.14
CA PHE A 23 -0.86 11.87 11.59
C PHE A 23 -1.14 12.52 10.23
N GLY A 24 -2.31 12.30 9.66
CA GLY A 24 -2.66 12.71 8.30
C GLY A 24 -2.18 11.70 7.25
N ILE A 25 -2.64 11.89 6.01
CA ILE A 25 -2.30 11.01 4.88
C ILE A 25 -0.84 11.27 4.48
N PRO A 26 0.04 10.25 4.49
CA PRO A 26 1.44 10.38 4.07
C PRO A 26 1.56 10.42 2.54
N ASN A 27 2.76 10.65 2.03
CA ASN A 27 3.00 10.61 0.58
C ASN A 27 3.02 9.15 0.03
N MET A 28 3.48 8.21 0.85
CA MET A 28 3.52 6.76 0.57
C MET A 28 3.09 5.99 1.82
N VAL A 29 2.63 4.76 1.66
CA VAL A 29 2.32 3.88 2.82
C VAL A 29 3.57 3.66 3.67
N SER A 30 4.73 3.49 3.07
CA SER A 30 6.00 3.33 3.79
C SER A 30 6.41 4.56 4.62
N ASP A 31 5.91 5.76 4.32
CA ASP A 31 6.15 6.95 5.15
C ASP A 31 5.54 6.83 6.54
N THR A 32 4.56 5.95 6.74
CA THR A 32 3.98 5.67 8.06
C THR A 32 5.02 5.16 9.05
N TYR A 33 6.10 4.52 8.58
CA TYR A 33 7.24 4.17 9.42
C TYR A 33 7.83 5.41 10.10
N TYR A 34 8.05 6.50 9.34
CA TYR A 34 8.63 7.75 9.86
C TYR A 34 7.63 8.50 10.73
N GLN A 35 6.34 8.42 10.47
CA GLN A 35 5.32 9.00 11.34
C GLN A 35 5.32 8.36 12.74
N LEU A 36 5.82 7.12 12.88
CA LEU A 36 5.94 6.41 14.15
C LEU A 36 7.31 6.59 14.83
N GLN A 37 8.27 7.26 14.17
CA GLN A 37 9.59 7.54 14.73
C GLN A 37 9.65 8.92 15.39
N PRO A 38 10.43 9.10 16.48
CA PRO A 38 10.71 10.42 17.02
C PRO A 38 11.60 11.17 16.04
N THR A 39 11.01 12.05 15.21
CA THR A 39 11.77 12.89 14.31
C THR A 39 12.51 13.96 15.11
N THR A 40 13.82 13.85 15.16
CA THR A 40 14.70 14.94 15.56
C THR A 40 14.60 16.03 14.51
N GLY A 41 13.82 17.09 14.77
CA GLY A 41 13.83 18.33 13.99
C GLY A 41 12.65 18.60 13.06
N SER A 42 11.59 17.82 13.04
CA SER A 42 10.38 18.22 12.30
C SER A 42 9.39 18.94 13.23
N GLU A 43 9.08 20.19 12.89
CA GLU A 43 8.06 21.04 13.55
C GLU A 43 6.62 20.54 13.32
N ILE A 44 6.41 19.26 12.98
CA ILE A 44 5.10 18.73 12.65
C ILE A 44 4.47 18.16 13.92
N ALA A 45 3.55 18.93 14.44
CA ALA A 45 2.55 18.69 15.48
C ALA A 45 2.99 18.83 16.94
N PRO A 46 2.37 19.78 17.69
CA PRO A 46 2.67 20.08 19.10
C PRO A 46 2.14 19.06 20.12
N PHE A 47 1.50 17.97 19.68
CA PHE A 47 0.83 17.04 20.57
C PHE A 47 1.41 15.64 20.53
N ARG A 48 2.21 15.31 21.53
CA ARG A 48 2.84 14.02 21.86
C ARG A 48 3.91 13.56 20.86
N LYS A 49 5.16 13.64 21.28
CA LYS A 49 6.29 12.96 20.63
C LYS A 49 5.94 11.49 20.44
N PRO A 50 5.91 10.96 19.20
CA PRO A 50 5.70 9.52 18.99
C PRO A 50 6.83 8.78 19.70
N ARG A 51 6.50 7.68 20.37
CA ARG A 51 7.50 6.73 20.85
C ARG A 51 8.13 6.08 19.61
N ASN A 52 9.35 5.57 19.75
CA ASN A 52 10.00 4.77 18.70
C ASN A 52 9.18 3.49 18.43
N MET A 53 8.19 3.58 17.55
CA MET A 53 7.23 2.51 17.24
C MET A 53 7.28 2.12 15.76
N GLY A 54 8.32 2.50 15.03
CA GLY A 54 8.49 2.13 13.62
C GLY A 54 8.47 0.62 13.38
N TRP A 55 8.86 -0.18 14.38
CA TRP A 55 8.74 -1.63 14.32
C TRP A 55 7.32 -2.15 14.06
N LEU A 56 6.27 -1.35 14.41
CA LEU A 56 4.88 -1.71 14.12
C LEU A 56 4.62 -1.77 12.62
N PHE A 57 5.19 -0.85 11.84
CA PHE A 57 5.11 -0.91 10.39
C PHE A 57 5.70 -2.22 9.86
N SER A 58 6.93 -2.55 10.30
CA SER A 58 7.61 -3.78 9.90
C SER A 58 6.82 -5.04 10.25
N LEU A 59 6.36 -5.12 11.49
CA LEU A 59 5.56 -6.25 11.96
C LEU A 59 4.26 -6.38 11.16
N LEU A 60 3.56 -5.27 10.91
CA LEU A 60 2.33 -5.26 10.16
C LEU A 60 2.55 -5.72 8.72
N MET A 61 3.52 -5.13 8.01
CA MET A 61 3.77 -5.46 6.60
C MET A 61 4.13 -6.93 6.42
N VAL A 62 4.99 -7.46 7.29
CA VAL A 62 5.38 -8.88 7.27
C VAL A 62 4.18 -9.78 7.59
N THR A 63 3.39 -9.43 8.60
CA THR A 63 2.20 -10.23 8.98
C THR A 63 1.17 -10.23 7.85
N VAL A 64 0.84 -9.07 7.28
CA VAL A 64 -0.11 -8.95 6.16
C VAL A 64 0.39 -9.75 4.95
N ALA A 65 1.67 -9.61 4.59
CA ALA A 65 2.26 -10.33 3.47
C ALA A 65 2.21 -11.85 3.67
N PHE A 66 2.50 -12.33 4.88
CA PHE A 66 2.47 -13.76 5.20
C PHE A 66 1.05 -14.33 5.18
N LEU A 67 0.08 -13.64 5.78
CA LEU A 67 -1.32 -14.06 5.76
C LEU A 67 -1.87 -14.10 4.32
N MET A 68 -1.57 -13.06 3.52
CA MET A 68 -1.99 -13.02 2.12
C MET A 68 -1.30 -14.11 1.30
N LEU A 69 -0.01 -14.38 1.53
CA LEU A 69 0.68 -15.46 0.83
C LEU A 69 -0.05 -16.81 1.00
N ILE A 70 -0.40 -17.14 2.24
CA ILE A 70 -1.15 -18.37 2.52
C ILE A 70 -2.46 -18.39 1.74
N CYS A 71 -3.21 -17.28 1.77
CA CYS A 71 -4.49 -17.18 1.09
C CYS A 71 -4.34 -17.30 -0.44
N LEU A 72 -3.40 -16.58 -1.04
CA LEU A 72 -3.20 -16.57 -2.49
C LEU A 72 -2.75 -17.95 -3.01
N LEU A 73 -1.86 -18.63 -2.28
CA LEU A 73 -1.40 -19.97 -2.63
C LEU A 73 -2.52 -21.03 -2.45
N ASP A 74 -3.38 -20.86 -1.44
CA ASP A 74 -4.51 -21.76 -1.19
C ASP A 74 -5.55 -21.77 -2.32
N THR A 75 -5.68 -20.65 -3.06
CA THR A 75 -6.57 -20.59 -4.21
C THR A 75 -6.19 -21.56 -5.33
N GLY A 76 -4.92 -21.93 -5.45
CA GLY A 76 -4.40 -22.70 -6.58
C GLY A 76 -4.50 -22.00 -7.95
N MET A 77 -4.96 -20.73 -7.98
CA MET A 77 -5.29 -20.00 -9.20
C MET A 77 -4.14 -19.10 -9.67
N GLY A 78 -4.09 -18.88 -10.98
CA GLY A 78 -3.10 -18.01 -11.61
C GLY A 78 -1.66 -18.53 -11.51
N ILE A 79 -0.70 -17.63 -11.72
CA ILE A 79 0.72 -17.97 -11.64
C ILE A 79 1.18 -17.83 -10.17
N GLN A 80 1.14 -18.93 -9.43
CA GLN A 80 1.44 -18.98 -7.99
C GLN A 80 2.83 -18.40 -7.62
N PHE A 81 3.80 -18.55 -8.51
CA PHE A 81 5.13 -17.96 -8.34
C PHE A 81 5.09 -16.43 -8.23
N LEU A 82 4.18 -15.76 -8.97
CA LEU A 82 4.01 -14.31 -8.90
C LEU A 82 3.40 -13.89 -7.56
N ALA A 83 2.42 -14.65 -7.04
CA ALA A 83 1.88 -14.42 -5.70
C ALA A 83 2.99 -14.53 -4.63
N PHE A 84 3.80 -15.60 -4.69
CA PHE A 84 4.93 -15.77 -3.79
C PHE A 84 5.93 -14.60 -3.90
N LEU A 85 6.31 -14.23 -5.10
CA LEU A 85 7.27 -13.15 -5.36
C LEU A 85 6.75 -11.80 -4.85
N GLY A 86 5.46 -11.52 -5.08
CA GLY A 86 4.80 -10.30 -4.61
C GLY A 86 4.78 -10.20 -3.08
N CYS A 87 4.36 -11.25 -2.40
CA CYS A 87 4.33 -11.29 -0.93
C CYS A 87 5.73 -11.28 -0.33
N ALA A 88 6.70 -11.99 -0.92
CA ALA A 88 8.09 -11.93 -0.50
C ALA A 88 8.65 -10.50 -0.61
N GLY A 89 8.40 -9.82 -1.74
CA GLY A 89 8.76 -8.42 -1.92
C GLY A 89 8.17 -7.54 -0.81
N LEU A 90 6.89 -7.71 -0.47
CA LEU A 90 6.23 -6.96 0.59
C LEU A 90 6.85 -7.24 1.98
N CYS A 91 7.29 -8.48 2.26
CA CYS A 91 8.06 -8.79 3.47
C CYS A 91 9.37 -8.01 3.52
N PHE A 92 10.10 -7.93 2.40
CA PHE A 92 11.35 -7.17 2.35
C PHE A 92 11.14 -5.66 2.49
N VAL A 93 10.02 -5.11 1.99
CA VAL A 93 9.62 -3.72 2.29
C VAL A 93 9.47 -3.52 3.81
N GLY A 94 8.85 -4.48 4.50
CA GLY A 94 8.73 -4.47 5.96
C GLY A 94 10.06 -4.63 6.69
N PHE A 95 11.00 -5.42 6.18
CA PHE A 95 12.33 -5.61 6.79
C PHE A 95 13.29 -4.45 6.56
N ALA A 96 13.12 -3.68 5.49
CA ALA A 96 13.94 -2.52 5.17
C ALA A 96 13.11 -1.21 5.18
N PRO A 97 12.45 -0.86 6.31
CA PRO A 97 11.52 0.26 6.36
C PRO A 97 12.20 1.62 6.31
N ASN A 98 13.48 1.70 6.71
CA ASN A 98 14.26 2.94 6.76
C ASN A 98 14.88 3.29 5.41
N TYR A 99 14.05 3.63 4.42
CA TYR A 99 14.54 3.95 3.07
C TYR A 99 15.26 5.31 2.94
N CYS A 100 15.32 6.13 4.00
CA CYS A 100 16.20 7.30 4.03
C CYS A 100 17.67 6.92 4.28
N ASP A 101 17.95 5.72 4.76
CA ASP A 101 19.29 5.17 4.82
C ASP A 101 19.72 4.67 3.44
N ARG A 102 20.91 5.04 3.01
CA ARG A 102 21.43 4.72 1.66
C ARG A 102 21.43 3.23 1.36
N ASP A 103 21.81 2.42 2.34
CA ASP A 103 21.92 0.97 2.16
C ASP A 103 20.53 0.31 2.14
N ALA A 104 19.63 0.74 3.01
CA ALA A 104 18.26 0.26 3.06
C ALA A 104 17.41 0.72 1.87
N TYR A 105 17.71 1.90 1.29
CA TYR A 105 16.96 2.47 0.16
C TYR A 105 16.92 1.54 -1.05
N SER A 106 18.07 0.99 -1.43
CA SER A 106 18.16 0.08 -2.60
C SER A 106 17.32 -1.17 -2.39
N VAL A 107 17.40 -1.76 -1.19
CA VAL A 107 16.63 -2.95 -0.82
C VAL A 107 15.14 -2.63 -0.81
N HIS A 108 14.74 -1.55 -0.13
CA HIS A 108 13.34 -1.12 -0.04
C HIS A 108 12.71 -0.89 -1.41
N LYS A 109 13.39 -0.10 -2.26
CA LYS A 109 12.90 0.23 -3.60
C LYS A 109 12.76 -1.01 -4.48
N SER A 110 13.79 -1.86 -4.50
CA SER A 110 13.75 -3.11 -5.30
C SER A 110 12.65 -4.04 -4.79
N ALA A 111 12.51 -4.17 -3.48
CA ALA A 111 11.46 -4.97 -2.86
C ALA A 111 10.05 -4.44 -3.20
N ALA A 112 9.84 -3.12 -3.18
CA ALA A 112 8.57 -2.51 -3.54
C ALA A 112 8.22 -2.76 -5.03
N ILE A 113 9.19 -2.67 -5.93
CA ILE A 113 9.00 -2.99 -7.35
C ILE A 113 8.63 -4.46 -7.54
N VAL A 114 9.35 -5.36 -6.86
CA VAL A 114 9.08 -6.82 -6.91
C VAL A 114 7.71 -7.13 -6.32
N ALA A 115 7.34 -6.49 -5.20
CA ALA A 115 6.02 -6.64 -4.59
C ALA A 115 4.91 -6.22 -5.55
N ALA A 116 5.02 -5.03 -6.15
CA ALA A 116 4.04 -4.52 -7.09
C ALA A 116 3.93 -5.41 -8.34
N ALA A 117 5.06 -5.74 -8.98
CA ALA A 117 5.08 -6.56 -10.19
C ALA A 117 4.55 -7.98 -9.94
N GLY A 118 4.92 -8.61 -8.82
CA GLY A 118 4.45 -9.94 -8.45
C GLY A 118 2.95 -9.95 -8.15
N CYS A 119 2.47 -9.04 -7.31
CA CYS A 119 1.06 -8.96 -6.94
C CYS A 119 0.16 -8.63 -8.15
N VAL A 120 0.49 -7.58 -8.91
CA VAL A 120 -0.27 -7.20 -10.10
C VAL A 120 -0.21 -8.30 -11.16
N GLY A 121 0.95 -8.92 -11.37
CA GLY A 121 1.11 -10.04 -12.29
C GLY A 121 0.25 -11.24 -11.90
N TRP A 122 0.14 -11.57 -10.60
CA TRP A 122 -0.78 -12.59 -10.13
C TRP A 122 -2.24 -12.20 -10.40
N CYS A 123 -2.66 -10.99 -10.04
CA CYS A 123 -4.02 -10.50 -10.29
C CYS A 123 -4.38 -10.58 -11.78
N LEU A 124 -3.50 -10.15 -12.67
CA LEU A 124 -3.68 -10.24 -14.12
C LEU A 124 -3.82 -11.68 -14.61
N SER A 125 -3.07 -12.63 -14.02
CA SER A 125 -3.13 -14.04 -14.38
C SER A 125 -4.40 -14.75 -13.91
N VAL A 126 -5.06 -14.22 -12.88
CA VAL A 126 -6.31 -14.75 -12.30
C VAL A 126 -7.52 -14.06 -12.91
N CYS A 127 -7.57 -12.74 -12.85
CA CYS A 127 -8.74 -11.96 -13.23
C CYS A 127 -8.37 -10.56 -13.74
N TRP A 128 -7.84 -10.49 -14.97
CA TRP A 128 -7.29 -9.28 -15.58
C TRP A 128 -8.25 -8.07 -15.56
N TRP A 129 -9.57 -8.30 -15.63
CA TRP A 129 -10.56 -7.22 -15.69
C TRP A 129 -10.69 -6.47 -14.36
N ILE A 130 -10.47 -7.12 -13.20
CA ILE A 130 -10.45 -6.44 -11.88
C ILE A 130 -9.29 -5.46 -11.84
N THR A 131 -8.08 -5.91 -12.20
CA THR A 131 -6.90 -5.05 -12.29
C THR A 131 -7.13 -3.88 -13.26
N PHE A 132 -7.79 -4.14 -14.40
CA PHE A 132 -8.15 -3.09 -15.35
C PHE A 132 -9.11 -2.06 -14.74
N VAL A 133 -10.15 -2.49 -14.01
CA VAL A 133 -11.10 -1.58 -13.34
C VAL A 133 -10.40 -0.75 -12.27
N VAL A 134 -9.55 -1.37 -11.45
CA VAL A 134 -8.77 -0.64 -10.42
C VAL A 134 -7.83 0.39 -11.06
N ALA A 135 -7.11 0.00 -12.12
CA ALA A 135 -6.25 0.90 -12.88
C ALA A 135 -7.04 2.05 -13.52
N LEU A 136 -8.23 1.78 -14.06
CA LEU A 136 -9.11 2.79 -14.63
C LEU A 136 -9.57 3.81 -13.57
N ILE A 137 -10.01 3.34 -12.40
CA ILE A 137 -10.42 4.21 -11.28
C ILE A 137 -9.24 5.10 -10.87
N TYR A 138 -8.03 4.52 -10.74
CA TYR A 138 -6.85 5.29 -10.39
C TYR A 138 -6.47 6.31 -11.48
N THR A 139 -6.60 5.96 -12.76
CA THR A 139 -6.38 6.88 -13.89
C THR A 139 -7.37 8.03 -13.87
N ILE A 140 -8.65 7.78 -13.63
CA ILE A 140 -9.68 8.82 -13.47
C ILE A 140 -9.30 9.77 -12.33
N TYR A 141 -8.83 9.22 -11.20
CA TYR A 141 -8.35 10.02 -10.07
C TYR A 141 -7.19 10.95 -10.48
N LEU A 142 -6.20 10.47 -11.23
CA LEU A 142 -5.08 11.29 -11.71
C LEU A 142 -5.55 12.41 -12.65
N VAL A 143 -6.44 12.09 -13.59
CA VAL A 143 -7.02 13.08 -14.51
C VAL A 143 -7.80 14.14 -13.74
N ALA A 144 -8.60 13.73 -12.74
CA ALA A 144 -9.33 14.66 -11.89
C ALA A 144 -8.41 15.60 -11.11
N ILE A 145 -7.27 15.11 -10.60
CA ILE A 145 -6.25 15.93 -9.94
C ILE A 145 -5.66 16.96 -10.91
N ASP A 146 -5.28 16.54 -12.10
CA ASP A 146 -4.68 17.45 -13.08
C ASP A 146 -5.67 18.51 -13.53
N PHE A 147 -6.94 18.13 -13.73
CA PHE A 147 -8.02 19.09 -13.99
C PHE A 147 -8.19 20.09 -12.84
N PHE A 148 -8.18 19.60 -11.59
CA PHE A 148 -8.27 20.46 -10.41
C PHE A 148 -7.09 21.42 -10.27
N LYS A 149 -5.86 20.96 -10.54
CA LYS A 149 -4.67 21.82 -10.52
C LYS A 149 -4.77 22.94 -11.56
N VAL A 150 -5.24 22.62 -12.77
CA VAL A 150 -5.46 23.60 -13.83
C VAL A 150 -6.55 24.60 -13.42
N ALA A 151 -7.67 24.13 -12.91
CA ALA A 151 -8.76 24.99 -12.44
C ALA A 151 -8.33 25.89 -11.28
N ASN A 152 -7.59 25.34 -10.29
CA ASN A 152 -7.06 26.10 -9.17
C ASN A 152 -6.05 27.18 -9.61
N SER A 153 -5.19 26.87 -10.59
CA SER A 153 -4.27 27.84 -11.18
C SER A 153 -4.98 28.98 -11.86
N PHE A 154 -6.14 28.74 -12.48
CA PHE A 154 -6.94 29.73 -13.18
C PHE A 154 -7.73 30.64 -12.25
N TRP A 155 -8.28 30.10 -11.14
CA TRP A 155 -9.21 30.79 -10.25
C TRP A 155 -8.58 31.28 -8.95
N TYR A 156 -7.27 31.09 -8.72
CA TYR A 156 -6.57 31.48 -7.48
C TYR A 156 -7.31 31.03 -6.19
N ILE A 157 -7.91 29.85 -6.20
CA ILE A 157 -8.65 29.30 -5.05
C ILE A 157 -7.69 28.86 -3.92
N GLY A 158 -6.62 29.59 -3.76
CA GLY A 158 -5.57 29.54 -2.75
C GLY A 158 -5.64 28.43 -1.70
N LYS A 159 -4.75 27.51 -1.80
CA LYS A 159 -3.95 26.73 -0.83
C LYS A 159 -3.32 25.57 -1.58
N ASP A 160 -2.04 25.32 -1.36
CA ASP A 160 -1.36 24.14 -1.89
C ASP A 160 -2.04 22.86 -1.40
N VAL A 161 -2.95 22.33 -2.22
CA VAL A 161 -3.60 21.05 -1.95
C VAL A 161 -2.60 19.96 -2.28
N LYS A 162 -2.14 19.24 -1.24
CA LYS A 162 -1.25 18.08 -1.42
C LYS A 162 -2.07 16.88 -1.89
N PHE A 163 -1.80 16.42 -3.10
CA PHE A 163 -2.35 15.19 -3.64
C PHE A 163 -1.37 14.05 -3.37
N HIS A 164 -1.75 13.10 -2.55
CA HIS A 164 -0.92 11.96 -2.14
C HIS A 164 -1.01 10.84 -3.18
N THR A 165 -0.56 11.10 -4.43
CA THR A 165 -0.75 10.19 -5.56
C THR A 165 -0.10 8.82 -5.35
N TRP A 166 1.14 8.79 -4.83
CA TRP A 166 1.83 7.53 -4.54
C TRP A 166 1.14 6.71 -3.47
N TYR A 167 0.65 7.36 -2.40
CA TYR A 167 -0.13 6.68 -1.37
C TYR A 167 -1.36 5.99 -1.95
N TRP A 168 -2.13 6.70 -2.79
CA TRP A 168 -3.31 6.12 -3.41
C TRP A 168 -3.00 5.06 -4.45
N LEU A 169 -1.84 5.11 -5.11
CA LEU A 169 -1.36 4.04 -5.99
C LEU A 169 -1.10 2.75 -5.21
N GLU A 170 -0.43 2.86 -4.06
CA GLU A 170 -0.18 1.72 -3.19
C GLU A 170 -1.48 1.13 -2.62
N ILE A 171 -2.43 2.00 -2.22
CA ILE A 171 -3.77 1.56 -1.79
C ILE A 171 -4.51 0.84 -2.93
N ALA A 172 -4.44 1.35 -4.15
CA ALA A 172 -5.05 0.70 -5.32
C ALA A 172 -4.44 -0.69 -5.57
N GLY A 173 -3.12 -0.83 -5.43
CA GLY A 173 -2.44 -2.12 -5.52
C GLY A 173 -2.90 -3.12 -4.45
N PHE A 174 -3.03 -2.69 -3.20
CA PHE A 174 -3.60 -3.54 -2.14
C PHE A 174 -5.06 -3.91 -2.42
N ALA A 175 -5.87 -2.94 -2.87
CA ALA A 175 -7.26 -3.18 -3.21
C ALA A 175 -7.40 -4.19 -4.37
N ASP A 176 -6.55 -4.12 -5.39
CA ASP A 176 -6.55 -5.06 -6.52
C ASP A 176 -6.35 -6.50 -6.04
N VAL A 177 -5.35 -6.73 -5.19
CA VAL A 177 -5.08 -8.07 -4.63
C VAL A 177 -6.26 -8.59 -3.82
N PHE A 178 -6.82 -7.77 -2.93
CA PHE A 178 -7.95 -8.17 -2.09
C PHE A 178 -9.21 -8.42 -2.91
N LEU A 179 -9.53 -7.56 -3.88
CA LEU A 179 -10.71 -7.72 -4.73
C LEU A 179 -10.58 -8.96 -5.63
N THR A 180 -9.40 -9.20 -6.20
CA THR A 180 -9.13 -10.39 -6.99
C THR A 180 -9.27 -11.66 -6.15
N TYR A 181 -8.70 -11.68 -4.94
CA TYR A 181 -8.85 -12.80 -4.01
C TYR A 181 -10.33 -13.05 -3.65
N LEU A 182 -11.06 -11.99 -3.26
CA LEU A 182 -12.48 -12.11 -2.92
C LEU A 182 -13.32 -12.62 -4.09
N PHE A 183 -13.02 -12.19 -5.31
CA PHE A 183 -13.71 -12.68 -6.49
C PHE A 183 -13.48 -14.18 -6.69
N VAL A 184 -12.25 -14.64 -6.53
CA VAL A 184 -11.93 -16.08 -6.61
C VAL A 184 -12.68 -16.88 -5.56
N GLU A 185 -12.64 -16.44 -4.32
CA GLU A 185 -13.26 -17.14 -3.19
C GLU A 185 -14.80 -17.20 -3.28
N LEU A 186 -15.43 -16.13 -3.80
CA LEU A 186 -16.90 -16.03 -3.86
C LEU A 186 -17.51 -16.63 -5.13
N PHE A 187 -16.78 -16.66 -6.24
CA PHE A 187 -17.35 -17.00 -7.54
C PHE A 187 -16.67 -18.17 -8.26
N ILE A 188 -15.49 -18.59 -7.81
CA ILE A 188 -14.73 -19.65 -8.51
C ILE A 188 -14.56 -20.89 -7.63
N ILE A 189 -14.30 -20.74 -6.33
CA ILE A 189 -14.15 -21.82 -5.35
C ILE A 189 -15.41 -21.97 -4.53
#